data_5f47106d8406eb257a35db58b2038725
#
_entry.id   5f47106d8406eb257a35db58b2038725
#
_cell.length_a   1.000
_cell.length_b   1.000
_cell.length_c   1.000
_cell.angle_alpha   90.00
_cell.angle_beta   90.00
_cell.angle_gamma   90.00
#
_symmetry.space_group_name_H-M   'P 1'
#
loop_
_entity.id
_entity.type
_entity.pdbx_description
1 polymer ?
#
loop_
_entity_poly.entity_id
_entity_poly.type
_entity_poly.pdbx_seq_one_letter_code
_entity_poly.pdbx_strand_id
1 'polypeptide(L)'
;MISRFKIARNNLLRKKARTLLTVCGIMLSSWVLVSLLGFNRGYENALNRDIDNMGYQLMVMAKGCPYEAATMMLQGGTGLRYMEPGMAAAVAREPEVERITPILMQAYFDPNKGESGGIAGYFGVEAASFPAMKPFFKFREGGWFKDENADEVVMGYEAAELEQRSVGDLTLVPEKNVQLKVVGILERTGTQDDGTIFVPLKTMQRIAGTDKITTIGIKLKPGVDSAKLEARLYQLDNVQVVSFTQVKETILKLISTARVMVLSIAAIALLIAMVGVVNTILMSVLERRQEIGILKTMGAMPSDIFLLVWTETLLLCASGAAGGIAFAFACARVTDMLARRLLPYAPRGGLVDIDGRLGLLTLALIVVVGLFSGLYPAWRAGRVRPLDSIRGEG
;
A
#
# COMPACT_ATOMS: atom_id res chain seq x y z
N MET A 1 -24.42 -4.14 -37.69
CA MET A 1 -23.85 -4.16 -36.31
C MET A 1 -24.72 -3.43 -35.28
N ILE A 2 -25.18 -2.21 -35.54
CA ILE A 2 -26.00 -1.38 -34.63
C ILE A 2 -27.32 -2.07 -34.20
N SER A 3 -27.96 -2.83 -35.08
CA SER A 3 -29.21 -3.54 -34.81
C SER A 3 -29.04 -4.65 -33.76
N ARG A 4 -27.95 -5.45 -33.81
CA ARG A 4 -27.70 -6.58 -32.87
C ARG A 4 -27.42 -6.10 -31.45
N PHE A 5 -26.65 -5.02 -31.31
CA PHE A 5 -26.36 -4.40 -30.02
C PHE A 5 -27.63 -3.85 -29.35
N LYS A 6 -28.51 -3.20 -30.15
CA LYS A 6 -29.79 -2.67 -29.63
C LYS A 6 -30.73 -3.80 -29.17
N ILE A 7 -30.77 -4.91 -29.89
CA ILE A 7 -31.54 -6.10 -29.53
C ILE A 7 -30.97 -6.72 -28.23
N ALA A 8 -29.66 -6.94 -28.17
CA ALA A 8 -29.00 -7.50 -26.99
C ALA A 8 -29.27 -6.65 -25.73
N ARG A 9 -29.13 -5.33 -25.81
CA ARG A 9 -29.46 -4.41 -24.72
C ARG A 9 -30.91 -4.51 -24.27
N ASN A 10 -31.86 -4.51 -25.20
CA ASN A 10 -33.28 -4.59 -24.87
C ASN A 10 -33.63 -5.92 -24.22
N ASN A 11 -32.99 -7.01 -24.63
CA ASN A 11 -33.17 -8.32 -24.05
C ASN A 11 -32.71 -8.37 -22.56
N LEU A 12 -31.55 -7.77 -22.28
CA LEU A 12 -31.04 -7.66 -20.91
C LEU A 12 -31.96 -6.83 -20.00
N LEU A 13 -32.58 -5.78 -20.56
CA LEU A 13 -33.50 -4.91 -19.80
C LEU A 13 -34.87 -5.55 -19.55
N ARG A 14 -35.25 -6.64 -20.23
CA ARG A 14 -36.51 -7.30 -20.11
C ARG A 14 -36.61 -8.09 -18.79
N LYS A 15 -35.49 -8.67 -18.27
CA LYS A 15 -35.40 -9.45 -17.02
C LYS A 15 -34.51 -8.74 -16.00
N LYS A 16 -34.94 -7.55 -15.55
CA LYS A 16 -34.14 -6.62 -14.75
C LYS A 16 -33.52 -7.26 -13.50
N ALA A 17 -34.27 -8.05 -12.74
CA ALA A 17 -33.78 -8.63 -11.48
C ALA A 17 -32.63 -9.61 -11.70
N ARG A 18 -32.72 -10.51 -12.69
CA ARG A 18 -31.68 -11.49 -12.99
C ARG A 18 -30.42 -10.81 -13.56
N THR A 19 -30.62 -9.91 -14.53
CA THR A 19 -29.52 -9.12 -15.11
C THR A 19 -28.81 -8.32 -14.04
N LEU A 20 -29.55 -7.66 -13.14
CA LEU A 20 -28.97 -6.89 -12.04
C LEU A 20 -28.15 -7.77 -11.10
N LEU A 21 -28.67 -8.91 -10.68
CA LEU A 21 -27.94 -9.85 -9.81
C LEU A 21 -26.64 -10.33 -10.46
N THR A 22 -26.67 -10.67 -11.75
CA THR A 22 -25.47 -11.11 -12.47
C THR A 22 -24.46 -9.97 -12.61
N VAL A 23 -24.91 -8.77 -13.00
CA VAL A 23 -24.07 -7.58 -13.08
C VAL A 23 -23.46 -7.22 -11.71
N CYS A 24 -24.25 -7.28 -10.64
CA CYS A 24 -23.76 -7.08 -9.27
C CYS A 24 -22.70 -8.11 -8.87
N GLY A 25 -22.88 -9.38 -9.22
CA GLY A 25 -21.87 -10.43 -8.97
C GLY A 25 -20.54 -10.16 -9.67
N ILE A 26 -20.60 -9.79 -10.95
CA ILE A 26 -19.40 -9.40 -11.74
C ILE A 26 -18.79 -8.11 -11.19
N MET A 27 -19.62 -7.14 -10.82
CA MET A 27 -19.20 -5.86 -10.24
C MET A 27 -18.45 -6.08 -8.92
N LEU A 28 -18.94 -6.91 -8.02
CA LEU A 28 -18.29 -7.26 -6.76
C LEU A 28 -16.94 -7.95 -7.00
N SER A 29 -16.92 -8.95 -7.89
CA SER A 29 -15.68 -9.65 -8.24
C SER A 29 -14.64 -8.72 -8.86
N SER A 30 -15.06 -7.80 -9.73
CA SER A 30 -14.20 -6.78 -10.32
C SER A 30 -13.68 -5.79 -9.29
N TRP A 31 -14.56 -5.31 -8.40
CA TRP A 31 -14.18 -4.41 -7.31
C TRP A 31 -13.13 -5.03 -6.39
N VAL A 32 -13.35 -6.27 -5.93
CA VAL A 32 -12.40 -6.98 -5.07
C VAL A 32 -11.05 -7.14 -5.77
N LEU A 33 -11.05 -7.56 -7.04
CA LEU A 33 -9.83 -7.76 -7.81
C LEU A 33 -9.03 -6.46 -7.99
N VAL A 34 -9.70 -5.36 -8.37
CA VAL A 34 -9.04 -4.05 -8.56
C VAL A 34 -8.53 -3.51 -7.24
N SER A 35 -9.32 -3.58 -6.18
CA SER A 35 -8.93 -3.11 -4.84
C SER A 35 -7.72 -3.87 -4.31
N LEU A 36 -7.69 -5.19 -4.52
CA LEU A 36 -6.58 -6.02 -4.09
C LEU A 36 -5.27 -5.73 -4.86
N LEU A 37 -5.36 -5.66 -6.19
CA LEU A 37 -4.20 -5.35 -7.02
C LEU A 37 -3.72 -3.92 -6.77
N GLY A 38 -4.65 -2.98 -6.57
CA GLY A 38 -4.36 -1.60 -6.20
C GLY A 38 -3.70 -1.48 -4.83
N PHE A 39 -4.17 -2.26 -3.84
CA PHE A 39 -3.55 -2.34 -2.53
C PHE A 39 -2.12 -2.90 -2.61
N ASN A 40 -1.93 -4.02 -3.30
CA ASN A 40 -0.61 -4.61 -3.41
C ASN A 40 0.41 -3.64 -4.02
N ARG A 41 0.01 -2.94 -5.09
CA ARG A 41 0.88 -1.95 -5.75
C ARG A 41 1.10 -0.71 -4.89
N GLY A 42 0.06 -0.20 -4.27
CA GLY A 42 0.13 0.97 -3.39
C GLY A 42 1.03 0.70 -2.18
N TYR A 43 0.88 -0.46 -1.54
CA TYR A 43 1.70 -0.86 -0.42
C TYR A 43 3.18 -1.00 -0.80
N GLU A 44 3.49 -1.66 -1.92
CA GLU A 44 4.86 -1.78 -2.43
C GLU A 44 5.48 -0.40 -2.72
N ASN A 45 4.74 0.48 -3.39
CA ASN A 45 5.17 1.83 -3.70
C ASN A 45 5.35 2.68 -2.43
N ALA A 46 4.49 2.53 -1.44
CA ALA A 46 4.59 3.23 -0.17
C ALA A 46 5.82 2.76 0.61
N LEU A 47 6.03 1.44 0.72
CA LEU A 47 7.18 0.85 1.40
C LEU A 47 8.50 1.25 0.72
N ASN A 48 8.56 1.26 -0.61
CA ASN A 48 9.72 1.72 -1.36
C ASN A 48 10.04 3.18 -1.04
N ARG A 49 9.03 4.05 -1.07
CA ARG A 49 9.20 5.47 -0.73
C ARG A 49 9.66 5.68 0.69
N ASP A 50 9.11 4.95 1.65
CA ASP A 50 9.52 5.05 3.06
C ASP A 50 10.99 4.68 3.23
N ILE A 51 11.44 3.60 2.58
CA ILE A 51 12.84 3.15 2.64
C ILE A 51 13.77 4.13 1.92
N ASP A 52 13.41 4.59 0.73
CA ASP A 52 14.20 5.55 -0.03
C ASP A 52 14.30 6.89 0.74
N ASN A 53 13.24 7.27 1.45
CA ASN A 53 13.20 8.48 2.28
C ASN A 53 13.84 8.31 3.68
N MET A 54 14.35 7.15 4.05
CA MET A 54 15.15 7.02 5.27
C MET A 54 16.52 7.69 5.14
N GLY A 55 17.00 7.83 3.91
CA GLY A 55 18.26 8.54 3.61
C GLY A 55 19.52 7.74 3.88
N TYR A 56 19.40 6.53 4.47
CA TYR A 56 20.49 5.59 4.73
C TYR A 56 20.05 4.16 4.42
N GLN A 57 20.98 3.32 3.96
CA GLN A 57 20.70 1.94 3.53
C GLN A 57 20.92 0.93 4.65
N LEU A 58 21.85 1.24 5.56
CA LEU A 58 22.18 0.41 6.71
C LEU A 58 22.05 1.21 8.00
N MET A 59 21.71 0.51 9.07
CA MET A 59 21.73 1.06 10.42
C MET A 59 22.49 0.11 11.33
N VAL A 60 23.46 0.65 12.06
CA VAL A 60 24.17 -0.07 13.12
C VAL A 60 23.60 0.36 14.45
N MET A 61 23.31 -0.60 15.32
CA MET A 61 22.83 -0.37 16.67
C MET A 61 23.45 -1.35 17.65
N ALA A 62 23.36 -1.08 18.94
CA ALA A 62 23.82 -1.99 19.95
C ALA A 62 23.07 -3.32 19.88
N LYS A 63 23.79 -4.44 20.09
CA LYS A 63 23.23 -5.79 20.00
C LYS A 63 22.04 -5.98 20.93
N GLY A 64 20.90 -6.28 20.36
CA GLY A 64 19.63 -6.51 21.01
C GLY A 64 18.83 -7.56 20.25
N CYS A 65 17.51 -7.57 20.41
CA CYS A 65 16.63 -8.40 19.62
C CYS A 65 16.49 -7.81 18.21
N PRO A 66 16.78 -8.55 17.12
CA PRO A 66 16.62 -8.06 15.74
C PRO A 66 15.19 -7.61 15.41
N TYR A 67 14.22 -8.22 16.08
CA TYR A 67 12.80 -7.90 15.92
C TYR A 67 12.45 -6.53 16.54
N GLU A 68 13.03 -6.20 17.71
CA GLU A 68 12.89 -4.88 18.33
C GLU A 68 13.48 -3.80 17.43
N ALA A 69 14.64 -4.06 16.82
CA ALA A 69 15.29 -3.14 15.92
C ALA A 69 14.42 -2.80 14.70
N ALA A 70 13.82 -3.80 14.06
CA ALA A 70 12.94 -3.61 12.92
C ALA A 70 11.65 -2.86 13.29
N THR A 71 11.08 -3.16 14.47
CA THR A 71 9.87 -2.48 14.97
C THR A 71 10.15 -1.02 15.28
N MET A 72 11.29 -0.72 15.88
CA MET A 72 11.71 0.65 16.20
C MET A 72 11.96 1.50 14.96
N MET A 73 12.46 0.90 13.88
CA MET A 73 12.65 1.58 12.60
C MET A 73 11.35 2.02 11.95
N LEU A 74 10.31 1.21 12.10
CA LEU A 74 9.02 1.43 11.43
C LEU A 74 8.03 2.25 12.27
N GLN A 75 8.21 2.29 13.59
CA GLN A 75 7.22 2.88 14.50
C GLN A 75 7.78 3.85 15.55
N GLY A 76 9.11 3.95 15.67
CA GLY A 76 9.74 4.62 16.81
C GLY A 76 9.47 3.84 18.11
N GLY A 77 10.49 3.40 18.82
CA GLY A 77 10.35 2.56 20.02
C GLY A 77 11.27 2.99 21.14
N THR A 78 10.93 2.54 22.35
CA THR A 78 11.73 2.71 23.57
C THR A 78 12.60 1.49 23.83
N GLY A 79 13.73 1.66 24.50
CA GLY A 79 14.52 0.55 25.01
C GLY A 79 15.75 0.17 24.19
N LEU A 80 16.20 1.05 23.30
CA LEU A 80 17.48 0.86 22.60
C LEU A 80 18.65 0.86 23.60
N ARG A 81 19.56 -0.08 23.38
CA ARG A 81 20.83 -0.10 24.11
C ARG A 81 21.76 0.96 23.57
N TYR A 82 22.62 1.46 24.46
CA TYR A 82 23.61 2.47 24.08
C TYR A 82 24.85 1.83 23.48
N MET A 83 25.47 2.56 22.54
CA MET A 83 26.78 2.28 21.97
C MET A 83 27.76 3.38 22.35
N GLU A 84 29.05 3.03 22.42
CA GLU A 84 30.12 3.99 22.64
C GLU A 84 30.28 4.90 21.39
N PRO A 85 30.54 6.20 21.59
CA PRO A 85 30.70 7.15 20.46
C PRO A 85 31.82 6.76 19.49
N GLY A 86 32.87 6.08 19.96
CA GLY A 86 33.98 5.59 19.16
C GLY A 86 33.58 4.62 18.04
N MET A 87 32.41 3.95 18.17
CA MET A 87 31.87 3.08 17.14
C MET A 87 31.56 3.84 15.85
N ALA A 88 31.04 5.07 15.95
CA ALA A 88 30.79 5.91 14.78
C ALA A 88 32.06 6.16 13.97
N ALA A 89 33.18 6.44 14.64
CA ALA A 89 34.45 6.63 13.97
C ALA A 89 34.99 5.35 13.32
N ALA A 90 34.75 4.17 13.91
CA ALA A 90 35.11 2.88 13.33
C ALA A 90 34.33 2.62 12.04
N VAL A 91 33.00 2.80 12.08
CA VAL A 91 32.13 2.62 10.92
C VAL A 91 32.44 3.63 9.78
N ALA A 92 32.78 4.87 10.12
CA ALA A 92 33.12 5.88 9.13
C ALA A 92 34.37 5.55 8.30
N ARG A 93 35.26 4.68 8.81
CA ARG A 93 36.51 4.29 8.13
C ARG A 93 36.32 3.22 7.07
N GLU A 94 35.14 2.59 7.02
CA GLU A 94 34.85 1.55 6.04
C GLU A 94 34.82 2.13 4.61
N PRO A 95 35.52 1.50 3.63
CA PRO A 95 35.69 2.06 2.28
C PRO A 95 34.39 2.18 1.49
N GLU A 96 33.36 1.39 1.81
CA GLU A 96 32.05 1.41 1.17
C GLU A 96 31.15 2.54 1.66
N VAL A 97 31.48 3.13 2.80
CA VAL A 97 30.68 4.17 3.44
C VAL A 97 30.88 5.50 2.73
N GLU A 98 29.81 6.14 2.31
CA GLU A 98 29.80 7.52 1.82
C GLU A 98 29.70 8.49 2.98
N ARG A 99 28.77 8.24 3.90
CA ARG A 99 28.49 9.10 5.04
C ARG A 99 27.85 8.32 6.18
N ILE A 100 28.08 8.77 7.39
CA ILE A 100 27.38 8.28 8.59
C ILE A 100 26.66 9.42 9.29
N THR A 101 25.68 9.07 10.11
CA THR A 101 25.05 9.98 11.08
C THR A 101 24.79 9.23 12.38
N PRO A 102 25.43 9.64 13.50
CA PRO A 102 25.11 9.12 14.81
C PRO A 102 23.77 9.67 15.28
N ILE A 103 22.98 8.85 15.93
CA ILE A 103 21.65 9.19 16.42
C ILE A 103 21.51 8.69 17.87
N LEU A 104 20.98 9.54 18.73
CA LEU A 104 20.55 9.19 20.08
C LEU A 104 19.02 9.22 20.12
N MET A 105 18.38 8.06 20.05
CA MET A 105 16.94 7.95 20.15
C MET A 105 16.52 7.85 21.62
N GLN A 106 15.57 8.66 22.03
CA GLN A 106 14.94 8.63 23.34
C GLN A 106 13.43 8.74 23.18
N ALA A 107 12.71 8.10 24.06
CA ALA A 107 11.27 8.29 24.14
C ALA A 107 10.91 8.65 25.58
N TYR A 108 10.11 9.70 25.71
CA TYR A 108 9.64 10.18 27.00
C TYR A 108 8.12 10.08 27.05
N PHE A 109 7.63 9.66 28.20
CA PHE A 109 6.20 9.57 28.47
C PHE A 109 5.67 10.89 28.99
N ASP A 110 4.64 11.43 28.36
CA ASP A 110 3.94 12.63 28.83
C ASP A 110 2.62 12.22 29.50
N PRO A 111 2.56 12.23 30.85
CA PRO A 111 1.37 11.82 31.58
C PRO A 111 0.16 12.75 31.34
N ASN A 112 0.37 13.95 30.79
CA ASN A 112 -0.70 14.91 30.53
C ASN A 112 -1.46 14.63 29.22
N LYS A 113 -0.99 13.73 28.38
CA LYS A 113 -1.59 13.40 27.05
C LYS A 113 -2.63 12.28 27.05
N GLY A 114 -3.15 11.83 28.21
CA GLY A 114 -4.25 10.87 28.33
C GLY A 114 -3.89 9.42 27.94
N GLU A 115 -4.91 8.53 27.99
CA GLU A 115 -4.73 7.07 27.85
C GLU A 115 -4.19 6.58 26.50
N SER A 116 -4.15 7.39 25.46
CA SER A 116 -3.89 6.94 24.08
C SER A 116 -2.60 7.44 23.45
N GLY A 117 -1.64 8.06 24.16
CA GLY A 117 -0.48 8.47 23.39
C GLY A 117 0.55 9.38 24.02
N GLY A 118 0.83 9.22 25.29
CA GLY A 118 1.84 9.98 25.99
C GLY A 118 3.30 9.76 25.60
N ILE A 119 3.64 9.00 24.56
CA ILE A 119 5.04 8.74 24.18
C ILE A 119 5.45 9.69 23.04
N ALA A 120 6.43 10.56 23.31
CA ALA A 120 7.07 11.42 22.31
C ALA A 120 8.48 10.92 22.00
N GLY A 121 8.79 10.73 20.71
CA GLY A 121 10.10 10.31 20.22
C GLY A 121 11.02 11.51 20.00
N TYR A 122 12.13 11.55 20.69
CA TYR A 122 13.17 12.56 20.55
C TYR A 122 14.42 11.94 19.90
N PHE A 123 14.87 12.52 18.79
CA PHE A 123 16.04 12.07 18.06
C PHE A 123 17.13 13.13 18.17
N GLY A 124 18.14 12.83 18.99
CA GLY A 124 19.37 13.60 19.04
C GLY A 124 20.20 13.31 17.79
N VAL A 125 20.40 14.28 16.93
CA VAL A 125 21.07 14.14 15.62
C VAL A 125 22.08 15.26 15.39
N GLU A 126 23.11 14.98 14.61
CA GLU A 126 24.09 16.00 14.23
C GLU A 126 23.51 17.02 13.26
N ALA A 127 23.76 18.29 13.52
CA ALA A 127 23.26 19.41 12.73
C ALA A 127 23.66 19.35 11.25
N ALA A 128 24.85 18.82 10.95
CA ALA A 128 25.39 18.78 9.60
C ALA A 128 25.14 17.46 8.87
N SER A 129 25.37 16.31 9.52
CA SER A 129 25.33 15.00 8.85
C SER A 129 23.90 14.52 8.58
N PHE A 130 22.99 14.73 9.51
CA PHE A 130 21.62 14.23 9.40
C PHE A 130 20.82 14.86 8.26
N PRO A 131 20.72 16.19 8.12
CA PRO A 131 19.99 16.80 7.00
C PRO A 131 20.66 16.52 5.65
N ALA A 132 21.98 16.34 5.62
CA ALA A 132 22.68 15.97 4.40
C ALA A 132 22.37 14.54 3.91
N MET A 133 21.88 13.66 4.80
CA MET A 133 21.33 12.35 4.41
C MET A 133 19.87 12.40 3.96
N LYS A 134 19.14 13.44 4.38
CA LYS A 134 17.72 13.63 4.08
C LYS A 134 17.45 14.90 3.28
N PRO A 135 17.98 15.02 2.06
CA PRO A 135 17.89 16.25 1.23
C PRO A 135 16.44 16.58 0.81
N PHE A 136 15.51 15.66 0.98
CA PHE A 136 14.08 15.84 0.72
C PHE A 136 13.34 16.58 1.85
N PHE A 137 13.98 16.83 3.00
CA PHE A 137 13.37 17.61 4.06
C PHE A 137 13.08 19.03 3.57
N LYS A 138 11.81 19.39 3.65
CA LYS A 138 11.32 20.74 3.41
C LYS A 138 10.70 21.27 4.69
N PHE A 139 10.79 22.59 4.87
CA PHE A 139 10.22 23.23 6.04
C PHE A 139 8.93 23.91 5.68
N ARG A 140 7.89 23.67 6.50
CA ARG A 140 6.65 24.45 6.50
C ARG A 140 6.93 25.85 7.04
N GLU A 141 7.74 25.91 8.12
CA GLU A 141 8.14 27.14 8.79
C GLU A 141 9.52 26.97 9.42
N GLY A 142 10.30 28.06 9.51
CA GLY A 142 11.61 28.06 10.15
C GLY A 142 12.70 27.36 9.35
N GLY A 143 13.56 26.60 10.04
CA GLY A 143 14.68 25.90 9.43
C GLY A 143 15.35 24.91 10.37
N TRP A 144 16.47 24.35 9.93
CA TRP A 144 17.26 23.42 10.72
C TRP A 144 18.13 24.16 11.74
N PHE A 145 18.35 23.57 12.92
CA PHE A 145 19.30 24.09 13.90
C PHE A 145 20.74 24.02 13.36
N LYS A 146 21.59 24.94 13.79
CA LYS A 146 22.99 25.06 13.32
C LYS A 146 24.01 24.71 14.40
N ASP A 147 23.65 24.92 15.66
CA ASP A 147 24.54 24.69 16.80
C ASP A 147 24.19 23.38 17.50
N GLU A 148 25.19 22.52 17.70
CA GLU A 148 25.06 21.22 18.37
C GLU A 148 24.71 21.33 19.86
N ASN A 149 24.90 22.49 20.48
CA ASN A 149 24.62 22.74 21.90
C ASN A 149 23.38 23.61 22.14
N ALA A 150 22.71 24.04 21.07
CA ALA A 150 21.55 24.91 21.21
C ALA A 150 20.36 24.16 21.85
N ASP A 151 19.62 24.86 22.68
CA ASP A 151 18.36 24.37 23.26
C ASP A 151 17.22 24.58 22.25
N GLU A 152 17.36 23.95 21.09
CA GLU A 152 16.49 24.09 19.93
C GLU A 152 15.94 22.73 19.50
N VAL A 153 14.75 22.75 18.88
CA VAL A 153 14.16 21.56 18.24
C VAL A 153 13.58 21.88 16.89
N VAL A 154 13.63 20.88 16.01
CA VAL A 154 12.85 20.81 14.78
C VAL A 154 11.79 19.73 14.96
N MET A 155 10.53 20.07 14.70
CA MET A 155 9.42 19.13 14.82
C MET A 155 9.01 18.58 13.46
N GLY A 156 8.73 17.28 13.42
CA GLY A 156 7.99 16.70 12.31
C GLY A 156 6.56 17.24 12.25
N TYR A 157 5.93 17.14 11.09
CA TYR A 157 4.60 17.68 10.84
C TYR A 157 3.56 17.22 11.87
N GLU A 158 3.47 15.89 12.09
CA GLU A 158 2.49 15.30 13.03
C GLU A 158 2.83 15.58 14.49
N ALA A 159 4.13 15.63 14.83
CA ALA A 159 4.56 16.02 16.17
C ALA A 159 4.15 17.45 16.52
N ALA A 160 4.33 18.39 15.58
CA ALA A 160 3.91 19.78 15.77
C ALA A 160 2.39 19.93 15.89
N GLU A 161 1.61 19.21 15.07
CA GLU A 161 0.14 19.21 15.15
C GLU A 161 -0.37 18.61 16.47
N LEU A 162 0.23 17.50 16.94
CA LEU A 162 -0.14 16.85 18.20
C LEU A 162 0.19 17.72 19.42
N GLU A 163 1.33 18.41 19.39
CA GLU A 163 1.75 19.28 20.48
C GLU A 163 1.19 20.70 20.37
N GLN A 164 0.50 21.01 19.25
CA GLN A 164 -0.05 22.33 18.95
C GLN A 164 1.03 23.43 19.08
N ARG A 165 2.21 23.20 18.48
CA ARG A 165 3.35 24.10 18.52
C ARG A 165 3.61 24.77 17.19
N SER A 166 4.06 26.02 17.28
CA SER A 166 4.51 26.83 16.15
C SER A 166 5.99 27.22 16.32
N VAL A 167 6.61 27.68 15.24
CA VAL A 167 8.01 28.17 15.30
C VAL A 167 8.09 29.37 16.25
N GLY A 168 9.04 29.31 17.16
CA GLY A 168 9.23 30.30 18.24
C GLY A 168 8.68 29.87 19.59
N ASP A 169 7.78 28.88 19.64
CA ASP A 169 7.26 28.35 20.90
C ASP A 169 8.30 27.56 21.67
N LEU A 170 8.06 27.43 22.98
CA LEU A 170 8.84 26.57 23.86
C LEU A 170 8.11 25.24 24.06
N THR A 171 8.80 24.15 23.88
CA THR A 171 8.32 22.80 24.23
C THR A 171 9.09 22.26 25.42
N LEU A 172 8.40 21.56 26.30
CA LEU A 172 8.98 20.95 27.49
C LEU A 172 9.28 19.49 27.20
N VAL A 173 10.53 19.06 27.45
CA VAL A 173 10.87 17.61 27.41
C VAL A 173 10.27 16.95 28.62
N PRO A 174 9.32 16.01 28.45
CA PRO A 174 8.70 15.30 29.57
C PRO A 174 9.74 14.64 30.48
N GLU A 175 9.44 14.48 31.76
CA GLU A 175 10.32 13.87 32.78
C GLU A 175 11.65 14.61 33.07
N LYS A 176 12.14 15.45 32.14
CA LYS A 176 13.45 16.13 32.27
C LYS A 176 13.34 17.59 32.64
N ASN A 177 12.17 18.19 32.52
CA ASN A 177 11.91 19.59 32.85
C ASN A 177 12.80 20.60 32.12
N VAL A 178 13.28 20.24 30.91
CA VAL A 178 14.09 21.08 30.04
C VAL A 178 13.20 21.70 28.98
N GLN A 179 13.30 23.02 28.82
CA GLN A 179 12.59 23.74 27.76
C GLN A 179 13.46 23.88 26.53
N LEU A 180 12.91 23.57 25.35
CA LEU A 180 13.56 23.67 24.05
C LEU A 180 12.72 24.58 23.16
N LYS A 181 13.38 25.42 22.35
CA LYS A 181 12.75 26.33 21.43
C LYS A 181 12.49 25.66 20.09
N VAL A 182 11.28 25.72 19.58
CA VAL A 182 10.94 25.26 18.22
C VAL A 182 11.50 26.22 17.19
N VAL A 183 12.47 25.79 16.37
CA VAL A 183 13.10 26.61 15.34
C VAL A 183 12.65 26.25 13.93
N GLY A 184 12.04 25.08 13.75
CA GLY A 184 11.52 24.64 12.47
C GLY A 184 10.46 23.57 12.60
N ILE A 185 9.55 23.55 11.64
CA ILE A 185 8.52 22.52 11.46
C ILE A 185 8.66 22.00 10.04
N LEU A 186 8.79 20.67 9.90
CA LEU A 186 8.89 20.02 8.60
C LEU A 186 7.55 20.03 7.86
N GLU A 187 7.61 20.07 6.53
CA GLU A 187 6.46 19.67 5.71
C GLU A 187 6.19 18.18 5.92
N ARG A 188 4.98 17.76 5.61
CA ARG A 188 4.59 16.36 5.73
C ARG A 188 5.41 15.50 4.79
N THR A 189 6.22 14.61 5.36
CA THR A 189 7.09 13.69 4.61
C THR A 189 6.40 12.37 4.27
N GLY A 190 5.38 11.99 5.04
CA GLY A 190 4.73 10.69 4.95
C GLY A 190 5.58 9.55 5.54
N THR A 191 6.62 9.85 6.29
CA THR A 191 7.51 8.90 6.96
C THR A 191 7.39 9.00 8.48
N GLN A 192 8.14 8.17 9.22
CA GLN A 192 8.21 8.28 10.69
C GLN A 192 8.73 9.65 11.17
N ASP A 193 9.44 10.37 10.31
CA ASP A 193 9.97 11.70 10.64
C ASP A 193 8.87 12.70 10.97
N ASP A 194 7.64 12.50 10.45
CA ASP A 194 6.49 13.35 10.76
C ASP A 194 6.10 13.34 12.24
N GLY A 195 6.30 12.21 12.93
CA GLY A 195 6.01 12.07 14.37
C GLY A 195 7.23 12.29 15.27
N THR A 196 8.38 12.70 14.74
CA THR A 196 9.64 12.80 15.46
C THR A 196 9.97 14.23 15.84
N ILE A 197 10.59 14.40 17.01
CA ILE A 197 11.16 15.67 17.48
C ILE A 197 12.68 15.57 17.39
N PHE A 198 13.28 16.37 16.52
CA PHE A 198 14.73 16.40 16.30
C PHE A 198 15.38 17.44 17.20
N VAL A 199 16.43 17.01 17.91
CA VAL A 199 17.21 17.82 18.85
C VAL A 199 18.68 17.74 18.46
N PRO A 200 19.51 18.79 18.63
CA PRO A 200 20.94 18.68 18.45
C PRO A 200 21.52 17.54 19.31
N LEU A 201 22.42 16.73 18.72
CA LEU A 201 22.93 15.52 19.39
C LEU A 201 23.53 15.80 20.78
N LYS A 202 24.35 16.87 20.89
CA LYS A 202 24.96 17.24 22.16
C LYS A 202 23.95 17.68 23.21
N THR A 203 22.94 18.42 22.80
CA THR A 203 21.85 18.84 23.67
C THR A 203 21.06 17.61 24.13
N MET A 204 20.77 16.65 23.24
CA MET A 204 20.06 15.43 23.61
C MET A 204 20.90 14.56 24.56
N GLN A 205 22.21 14.44 24.34
CA GLN A 205 23.14 13.76 25.22
C GLN A 205 23.14 14.38 26.63
N ARG A 206 23.17 15.71 26.71
CA ARG A 206 23.09 16.44 27.98
C ARG A 206 21.76 16.18 28.71
N ILE A 207 20.64 16.18 28.01
CA ILE A 207 19.30 15.92 28.57
C ILE A 207 19.20 14.47 29.05
N ALA A 208 19.72 13.53 28.28
CA ALA A 208 19.73 12.10 28.62
C ALA A 208 20.75 11.75 29.72
N GLY A 209 21.73 12.61 29.98
CA GLY A 209 22.80 12.36 30.97
C GLY A 209 23.82 11.30 30.49
N THR A 210 24.07 11.22 29.18
CA THR A 210 24.99 10.25 28.58
C THR A 210 25.71 10.86 27.39
N ASP A 211 26.92 10.42 27.11
CA ASP A 211 27.69 10.75 25.91
C ASP A 211 27.52 9.71 24.77
N LYS A 212 26.75 8.65 25.04
CA LYS A 212 26.54 7.52 24.13
C LYS A 212 25.53 7.84 23.03
N ILE A 213 25.47 6.95 22.04
CA ILE A 213 24.51 6.95 20.94
C ILE A 213 23.74 5.64 20.94
N THR A 214 22.59 5.60 20.27
CA THR A 214 21.80 4.37 20.14
C THR A 214 21.97 3.72 18.78
N THR A 215 22.13 4.53 17.74
CA THR A 215 22.20 4.07 16.35
C THR A 215 23.15 4.91 15.51
N ILE A 216 23.64 4.30 14.42
CA ILE A 216 24.43 4.98 13.39
C ILE A 216 23.75 4.68 12.06
N GLY A 217 23.20 5.71 11.41
CA GLY A 217 22.72 5.61 10.03
C GLY A 217 23.90 5.64 9.07
N ILE A 218 23.91 4.75 8.08
CA ILE A 218 24.99 4.60 7.10
C ILE A 218 24.44 4.78 5.70
N LYS A 219 25.00 5.73 4.97
CA LYS A 219 24.78 5.90 3.54
C LYS A 219 25.97 5.28 2.79
N LEU A 220 25.65 4.38 1.87
CA LEU A 220 26.63 3.69 1.04
C LEU A 220 26.98 4.50 -0.22
N LYS A 221 28.19 4.32 -0.72
CA LYS A 221 28.57 4.81 -2.04
C LYS A 221 27.71 4.15 -3.13
N PRO A 222 27.40 4.87 -4.23
CA PRO A 222 26.60 4.31 -5.31
C PRO A 222 27.21 3.02 -5.89
N GLY A 223 26.38 2.00 -6.11
CA GLY A 223 26.78 0.73 -6.73
C GLY A 223 27.54 -0.26 -5.85
N VAL A 224 27.64 0.00 -4.54
CA VAL A 224 28.30 -0.90 -3.59
C VAL A 224 27.29 -1.93 -3.08
N ASP A 225 27.73 -3.20 -3.01
CA ASP A 225 26.99 -4.29 -2.37
C ASP A 225 27.10 -4.19 -0.84
N SER A 226 25.96 -4.03 -0.17
CA SER A 226 25.90 -3.91 1.30
C SER A 226 26.32 -5.19 2.02
N ALA A 227 26.16 -6.36 1.40
CA ALA A 227 26.35 -7.66 2.07
C ALA A 227 27.76 -7.86 2.62
N LYS A 228 28.79 -7.39 1.90
CA LYS A 228 30.19 -7.48 2.36
C LYS A 228 30.46 -6.58 3.56
N LEU A 229 29.94 -5.36 3.54
CA LEU A 229 30.06 -4.44 4.66
C LEU A 229 29.29 -4.96 5.87
N GLU A 230 28.07 -5.46 5.67
CA GLU A 230 27.25 -6.08 6.71
C GLU A 230 28.03 -7.20 7.41
N ALA A 231 28.62 -8.13 6.64
CA ALA A 231 29.40 -9.24 7.20
C ALA A 231 30.59 -8.78 8.05
N ARG A 232 31.26 -7.67 7.68
CA ARG A 232 32.35 -7.10 8.48
C ARG A 232 31.85 -6.40 9.72
N LEU A 233 30.78 -5.62 9.61
CA LEU A 233 30.19 -4.90 10.73
C LEU A 233 29.60 -5.87 11.78
N TYR A 234 29.10 -7.03 11.37
CA TYR A 234 28.65 -8.09 12.29
C TYR A 234 29.80 -8.70 13.12
N GLN A 235 31.06 -8.53 12.70
CA GLN A 235 32.22 -8.99 13.48
C GLN A 235 32.60 -8.02 14.60
N LEU A 236 32.04 -6.81 14.61
CA LEU A 236 32.23 -5.86 15.70
C LEU A 236 31.48 -6.32 16.95
N ASP A 237 32.13 -6.22 18.10
CA ASP A 237 31.55 -6.64 19.36
C ASP A 237 30.33 -5.78 19.73
N ASN A 238 29.29 -6.45 20.24
CA ASN A 238 28.08 -5.81 20.77
C ASN A 238 27.29 -4.93 19.81
N VAL A 239 27.43 -5.13 18.49
CA VAL A 239 26.64 -4.45 17.49
C VAL A 239 25.78 -5.42 16.68
N GLN A 240 24.69 -4.91 16.17
CA GLN A 240 23.91 -5.56 15.12
C GLN A 240 23.72 -4.56 13.97
N VAL A 241 23.70 -5.10 12.78
CA VAL A 241 23.45 -4.34 11.54
C VAL A 241 22.07 -4.64 11.06
N VAL A 242 21.32 -3.64 10.71
CA VAL A 242 20.01 -3.79 10.08
C VAL A 242 20.06 -3.18 8.70
N SER A 243 19.87 -4.02 7.72
CA SER A 243 19.77 -3.64 6.32
C SER A 243 18.32 -3.32 5.99
N PHE A 244 18.06 -2.10 5.52
CA PHE A 244 16.73 -1.72 5.06
C PHE A 244 16.31 -2.51 3.82
N THR A 245 17.26 -2.91 2.99
CA THR A 245 17.00 -3.79 1.85
C THR A 245 16.49 -5.16 2.31
N GLN A 246 17.12 -5.77 3.31
CA GLN A 246 16.69 -7.06 3.86
C GLN A 246 15.33 -6.96 4.57
N VAL A 247 15.09 -5.88 5.33
CA VAL A 247 13.79 -5.63 5.97
C VAL A 247 12.70 -5.51 4.90
N LYS A 248 12.94 -4.72 3.85
CA LYS A 248 12.04 -4.59 2.71
C LYS A 248 11.75 -5.94 2.04
N GLU A 249 12.78 -6.71 1.71
CA GLU A 249 12.62 -8.02 1.08
C GLU A 249 11.82 -8.98 1.97
N THR A 250 12.06 -8.97 3.27
CA THR A 250 11.32 -9.79 4.23
C THR A 250 9.85 -9.40 4.29
N ILE A 251 9.55 -8.10 4.38
CA ILE A 251 8.18 -7.59 4.39
C ILE A 251 7.49 -7.91 3.07
N LEU A 252 8.14 -7.66 1.93
CA LEU A 252 7.58 -7.98 0.61
C LEU A 252 7.34 -9.48 0.44
N LYS A 253 8.20 -10.33 0.98
CA LYS A 253 8.05 -11.79 0.94
C LYS A 253 6.85 -12.25 1.78
N LEU A 254 6.64 -11.70 2.97
CA LEU A 254 5.46 -11.97 3.79
C LEU A 254 4.17 -11.55 3.06
N ILE A 255 4.17 -10.35 2.45
CA ILE A 255 3.04 -9.86 1.68
C ILE A 255 2.80 -10.69 0.42
N SER A 256 3.87 -11.13 -0.26
CA SER A 256 3.73 -12.00 -1.45
C SER A 256 3.04 -13.31 -1.12
N THR A 257 3.27 -13.88 0.05
CA THR A 257 2.59 -15.09 0.51
C THR A 257 1.09 -14.83 0.73
N ALA A 258 0.75 -13.76 1.44
CA ALA A 258 -0.64 -13.33 1.61
C ALA A 258 -1.32 -13.02 0.26
N ARG A 259 -0.58 -12.39 -0.68
CA ARG A 259 -1.06 -12.10 -2.04
C ARG A 259 -1.48 -13.36 -2.80
N VAL A 260 -0.70 -14.45 -2.73
CA VAL A 260 -1.05 -15.71 -3.38
C VAL A 260 -2.37 -16.25 -2.84
N MET A 261 -2.57 -16.24 -1.53
CA MET A 261 -3.84 -16.67 -0.91
C MET A 261 -5.03 -15.84 -1.40
N VAL A 262 -4.89 -14.52 -1.40
CA VAL A 262 -5.98 -13.62 -1.80
C VAL A 262 -6.24 -13.68 -3.31
N LEU A 263 -5.21 -13.83 -4.15
CA LEU A 263 -5.39 -14.08 -5.59
C LEU A 263 -6.11 -15.42 -5.86
N SER A 264 -5.85 -16.45 -5.06
CA SER A 264 -6.57 -17.71 -5.14
C SER A 264 -8.06 -17.54 -4.82
N ILE A 265 -8.39 -16.78 -3.77
CA ILE A 265 -9.77 -16.45 -3.42
C ILE A 265 -10.43 -15.63 -4.54
N ALA A 266 -9.74 -14.64 -5.09
CA ALA A 266 -10.24 -13.84 -6.20
C ALA A 266 -10.47 -14.68 -7.47
N ALA A 267 -9.59 -15.64 -7.76
CA ALA A 267 -9.76 -16.59 -8.87
C ALA A 267 -11.00 -17.46 -8.66
N ILE A 268 -11.21 -17.98 -7.46
CA ILE A 268 -12.41 -18.76 -7.12
C ILE A 268 -13.67 -17.90 -7.26
N ALA A 269 -13.67 -16.67 -6.76
CA ALA A 269 -14.78 -15.74 -6.91
C ALA A 269 -15.09 -15.45 -8.39
N LEU A 270 -14.06 -15.31 -9.22
CA LEU A 270 -14.21 -15.10 -10.66
C LEU A 270 -14.79 -16.34 -11.35
N LEU A 271 -14.38 -17.56 -10.95
CA LEU A 271 -14.96 -18.81 -11.44
C LEU A 271 -16.46 -18.93 -11.06
N ILE A 272 -16.83 -18.58 -9.83
CA ILE A 272 -18.23 -18.58 -9.39
C ILE A 272 -19.03 -17.57 -10.21
N ALA A 273 -18.51 -16.36 -10.43
CA ALA A 273 -19.15 -15.37 -11.29
C ALA A 273 -19.31 -15.88 -12.72
N MET A 274 -18.30 -16.57 -13.29
CA MET A 274 -18.36 -17.20 -14.61
C MET A 274 -19.49 -18.23 -14.69
N VAL A 275 -19.61 -19.11 -13.70
CA VAL A 275 -20.70 -20.10 -13.63
C VAL A 275 -22.07 -19.40 -13.54
N GLY A 276 -22.16 -18.33 -12.75
CA GLY A 276 -23.35 -17.48 -12.66
C GLY A 276 -23.76 -16.86 -13.99
N VAL A 277 -22.79 -16.36 -14.76
CA VAL A 277 -23.02 -15.82 -16.12
C VAL A 277 -23.52 -16.91 -17.04
N VAL A 278 -22.86 -18.07 -17.07
CA VAL A 278 -23.29 -19.23 -17.90
C VAL A 278 -24.72 -19.63 -17.58
N ASN A 279 -25.05 -19.78 -16.30
CA ASN A 279 -26.40 -20.15 -15.85
C ASN A 279 -27.45 -19.10 -16.24
N THR A 280 -27.15 -17.82 -16.05
CA THR A 280 -28.03 -16.70 -16.40
C THR A 280 -28.35 -16.67 -17.90
N ILE A 281 -27.31 -16.82 -18.74
CA ILE A 281 -27.47 -16.80 -20.19
C ILE A 281 -28.19 -18.06 -20.70
N LEU A 282 -27.83 -19.24 -20.15
CA LEU A 282 -28.55 -20.49 -20.48
C LEU A 282 -30.07 -20.39 -20.22
N MET A 283 -30.40 -19.88 -19.03
CA MET A 283 -31.83 -19.72 -18.67
C MET A 283 -32.52 -18.67 -19.56
N SER A 284 -31.82 -17.57 -19.91
CA SER A 284 -32.31 -16.58 -20.88
C SER A 284 -32.58 -17.20 -22.25
N VAL A 285 -31.71 -18.07 -22.73
CA VAL A 285 -31.89 -18.79 -24.01
C VAL A 285 -33.05 -19.74 -23.97
N LEU A 286 -33.22 -20.51 -22.88
CA LEU A 286 -34.32 -21.44 -22.70
C LEU A 286 -35.70 -20.75 -22.67
N GLU A 287 -35.82 -19.66 -21.94
CA GLU A 287 -37.04 -18.86 -21.85
C GLU A 287 -37.45 -18.23 -23.19
N ARG A 288 -36.47 -17.93 -24.06
CA ARG A 288 -36.68 -17.30 -25.37
C ARG A 288 -36.57 -18.30 -26.52
N ARG A 289 -36.69 -19.60 -26.23
CA ARG A 289 -36.52 -20.66 -27.22
C ARG A 289 -37.50 -20.49 -28.41
N GLN A 290 -38.76 -20.07 -28.15
CA GLN A 290 -39.75 -19.79 -29.19
C GLN A 290 -39.36 -18.59 -30.06
N GLU A 291 -38.92 -17.47 -29.45
CA GLU A 291 -38.46 -16.30 -30.20
C GLU A 291 -37.28 -16.65 -31.11
N ILE A 292 -36.33 -17.46 -30.61
CA ILE A 292 -35.18 -17.94 -31.37
C ILE A 292 -35.66 -18.87 -32.53
N GLY A 293 -36.65 -19.73 -32.27
CA GLY A 293 -37.26 -20.57 -33.29
C GLY A 293 -37.89 -19.77 -34.44
N ILE A 294 -38.65 -18.72 -34.11
CA ILE A 294 -39.27 -17.80 -35.09
C ILE A 294 -38.23 -17.08 -35.90
N LEU A 295 -37.15 -16.55 -35.28
CA LEU A 295 -36.06 -15.90 -35.99
C LEU A 295 -35.40 -16.85 -37.00
N LYS A 296 -35.25 -18.11 -36.69
CA LYS A 296 -34.69 -19.13 -37.59
C LYS A 296 -35.63 -19.46 -38.76
N THR A 297 -36.95 -19.52 -38.51
CA THR A 297 -37.91 -19.71 -39.60
C THR A 297 -37.98 -18.52 -40.55
N MET A 298 -37.62 -17.31 -40.06
CA MET A 298 -37.47 -16.09 -40.89
C MET A 298 -36.11 -16.01 -41.59
N GLY A 299 -35.25 -17.05 -41.49
CA GLY A 299 -33.98 -17.13 -42.21
C GLY A 299 -32.72 -16.73 -41.41
N ALA A 300 -32.83 -16.54 -40.10
CA ALA A 300 -31.65 -16.28 -39.28
C ALA A 300 -30.71 -17.50 -39.23
N MET A 301 -29.43 -17.31 -39.51
CA MET A 301 -28.43 -18.36 -39.48
C MET A 301 -28.07 -18.72 -38.02
N PRO A 302 -27.61 -19.97 -37.73
CA PRO A 302 -27.10 -20.32 -36.39
C PRO A 302 -26.01 -19.40 -35.86
N SER A 303 -25.18 -18.86 -36.74
CA SER A 303 -24.14 -17.84 -36.43
C SER A 303 -24.74 -16.51 -35.98
N ASP A 304 -25.91 -16.12 -36.48
CA ASP A 304 -26.56 -14.87 -36.06
C ASP A 304 -27.06 -14.96 -34.63
N ILE A 305 -27.66 -16.13 -34.26
CA ILE A 305 -28.13 -16.41 -32.91
C ILE A 305 -26.94 -16.54 -31.97
N PHE A 306 -25.87 -17.24 -32.39
CA PHE A 306 -24.63 -17.34 -31.62
C PHE A 306 -24.08 -15.95 -31.29
N LEU A 307 -23.89 -15.10 -32.29
CA LEU A 307 -23.36 -13.75 -32.12
C LEU A 307 -24.28 -12.87 -31.26
N LEU A 308 -25.59 -13.03 -31.35
CA LEU A 308 -26.54 -12.29 -30.53
C LEU A 308 -26.37 -12.62 -29.04
N VAL A 309 -26.35 -13.91 -28.69
CA VAL A 309 -26.20 -14.37 -27.31
C VAL A 309 -24.79 -14.04 -26.78
N TRP A 310 -23.78 -14.16 -27.63
CA TRP A 310 -22.40 -13.84 -27.26
C TRP A 310 -22.20 -12.35 -26.96
N THR A 311 -22.81 -11.46 -27.79
CA THR A 311 -22.80 -10.02 -27.53
C THR A 311 -23.59 -9.66 -26.26
N GLU A 312 -24.66 -10.37 -25.93
CA GLU A 312 -25.39 -10.23 -24.67
C GLU A 312 -24.51 -10.53 -23.45
N THR A 313 -23.74 -11.62 -23.51
CA THR A 313 -22.77 -12.00 -22.46
C THR A 313 -21.66 -10.96 -22.29
N LEU A 314 -21.08 -10.47 -23.41
CA LEU A 314 -20.07 -9.44 -23.38
C LEU A 314 -20.55 -8.14 -22.75
N LEU A 315 -21.78 -7.73 -23.07
CA LEU A 315 -22.37 -6.53 -22.48
C LEU A 315 -22.55 -6.66 -20.98
N LEU A 316 -23.00 -7.83 -20.49
CA LEU A 316 -23.11 -8.13 -19.05
C LEU A 316 -21.74 -8.03 -18.37
N CYS A 317 -20.73 -8.68 -18.93
CA CYS A 317 -19.38 -8.69 -18.34
C CYS A 317 -18.75 -7.30 -18.38
N ALA A 318 -18.84 -6.59 -19.50
CA ALA A 318 -18.30 -5.25 -19.64
C ALA A 318 -18.97 -4.24 -18.70
N SER A 319 -20.30 -4.28 -18.58
CA SER A 319 -21.03 -3.39 -17.67
C SER A 319 -20.74 -3.68 -16.19
N GLY A 320 -20.68 -4.96 -15.81
CA GLY A 320 -20.30 -5.36 -14.45
C GLY A 320 -18.86 -4.97 -14.11
N ALA A 321 -17.91 -5.22 -15.04
CA ALA A 321 -16.51 -4.84 -14.86
C ALA A 321 -16.33 -3.33 -14.74
N ALA A 322 -16.93 -2.55 -15.64
CA ALA A 322 -16.86 -1.09 -15.61
C ALA A 322 -17.46 -0.53 -14.30
N GLY A 323 -18.60 -1.07 -13.87
CA GLY A 323 -19.23 -0.71 -12.59
C GLY A 323 -18.34 -1.04 -11.40
N GLY A 324 -17.71 -2.22 -11.38
CA GLY A 324 -16.81 -2.62 -10.30
C GLY A 324 -15.53 -1.80 -10.24
N ILE A 325 -14.95 -1.46 -11.39
CA ILE A 325 -13.78 -0.57 -11.48
C ILE A 325 -14.15 0.84 -10.98
N ALA A 326 -15.27 1.40 -11.46
CA ALA A 326 -15.75 2.70 -11.00
C ALA A 326 -15.99 2.73 -9.48
N PHE A 327 -16.58 1.65 -8.94
CA PHE A 327 -16.80 1.50 -7.50
C PHE A 327 -15.49 1.37 -6.73
N ALA A 328 -14.48 0.66 -7.28
CA ALA A 328 -13.14 0.58 -6.69
C ALA A 328 -12.49 1.96 -6.55
N PHE A 329 -12.56 2.79 -7.59
CA PHE A 329 -12.06 4.16 -7.55
C PHE A 329 -12.81 5.01 -6.52
N ALA A 330 -14.14 4.91 -6.46
CA ALA A 330 -14.95 5.66 -5.51
C ALA A 330 -14.65 5.26 -4.06
N CYS A 331 -14.43 3.97 -3.80
CA CYS A 331 -14.18 3.42 -2.48
C CYS A 331 -12.68 3.36 -2.11
N ALA A 332 -11.75 3.78 -2.96
CA ALA A 332 -10.31 3.68 -2.73
C ALA A 332 -9.88 4.30 -1.38
N ARG A 333 -10.41 5.47 -1.02
CA ARG A 333 -10.14 6.13 0.27
C ARG A 333 -10.65 5.34 1.46
N VAL A 334 -11.82 4.72 1.34
CA VAL A 334 -12.41 3.89 2.41
C VAL A 334 -11.59 2.62 2.58
N THR A 335 -11.17 2.00 1.48
CA THR A 335 -10.28 0.82 1.48
C THR A 335 -8.94 1.14 2.12
N ASP A 336 -8.34 2.30 1.81
CA ASP A 336 -7.09 2.77 2.43
C ASP A 336 -7.25 2.97 3.94
N MET A 337 -8.32 3.64 4.37
CA MET A 337 -8.63 3.86 5.79
C MET A 337 -8.82 2.54 6.56
N LEU A 338 -9.54 1.60 5.96
CA LEU A 338 -9.79 0.30 6.57
C LEU A 338 -8.51 -0.53 6.66
N ALA A 339 -7.70 -0.53 5.59
CA ALA A 339 -6.42 -1.21 5.55
C ALA A 339 -5.47 -0.70 6.65
N ARG A 340 -5.40 0.62 6.88
CA ARG A 340 -4.60 1.21 7.95
C ARG A 340 -5.04 0.81 9.36
N ARG A 341 -6.34 0.59 9.56
CA ARG A 341 -6.86 0.12 10.87
C ARG A 341 -6.53 -1.35 11.14
N LEU A 342 -6.42 -2.16 10.09
CA LEU A 342 -6.17 -3.59 10.20
C LEU A 342 -4.68 -3.93 10.20
N LEU A 343 -3.83 -3.08 9.63
CA LEU A 343 -2.40 -3.31 9.50
C LEU A 343 -1.64 -2.42 10.50
N PRO A 344 -1.14 -2.98 11.61
CA PRO A 344 -0.46 -2.19 12.65
C PRO A 344 0.86 -1.56 12.18
N TYR A 345 1.43 -2.02 11.05
CA TYR A 345 2.70 -1.55 10.48
C TYR A 345 2.55 -1.01 9.06
N ALA A 346 1.41 -0.38 8.75
CA ALA A 346 1.18 0.17 7.43
C ALA A 346 2.10 1.37 7.14
N PRO A 347 2.77 1.39 5.98
CA PRO A 347 3.52 2.56 5.53
C PRO A 347 2.64 3.82 5.52
N ARG A 348 3.24 4.99 5.79
CA ARG A 348 2.48 6.25 5.90
C ARG A 348 2.00 6.82 4.56
N GLY A 349 2.51 6.37 3.43
CA GLY A 349 2.04 6.71 2.08
C GLY A 349 0.67 6.10 1.75
N GLY A 350 0.02 6.47 0.64
CA GLY A 350 -1.23 5.85 0.19
C GLY A 350 -1.06 4.35 -0.03
N LEU A 351 -1.89 3.53 0.64
CA LEU A 351 -1.82 2.07 0.57
C LEU A 351 -2.54 1.49 -0.65
N VAL A 352 -3.40 2.28 -1.28
CA VAL A 352 -4.18 1.85 -2.45
C VAL A 352 -3.82 2.75 -3.63
N ASP A 353 -3.17 2.15 -4.64
CA ASP A 353 -2.79 2.82 -5.88
C ASP A 353 -3.54 2.17 -7.06
N ILE A 354 -4.64 2.81 -7.47
CA ILE A 354 -5.46 2.37 -8.58
C ILE A 354 -5.26 3.37 -9.72
N ASP A 355 -4.50 2.98 -10.73
CA ASP A 355 -4.34 3.76 -11.95
C ASP A 355 -5.24 3.26 -13.08
N GLY A 356 -5.39 4.09 -14.14
CA GLY A 356 -6.21 3.73 -15.31
C GLY A 356 -5.70 2.48 -16.02
N ARG A 357 -4.41 2.19 -15.96
CA ARG A 357 -3.79 1.01 -16.57
C ARG A 357 -4.23 -0.27 -15.89
N LEU A 358 -4.29 -0.25 -14.54
CA LEU A 358 -4.80 -1.37 -13.75
C LEU A 358 -6.28 -1.62 -14.05
N GLY A 359 -7.08 -0.54 -14.14
CA GLY A 359 -8.49 -0.63 -14.52
C GLY A 359 -8.69 -1.27 -15.89
N LEU A 360 -7.92 -0.84 -16.89
CA LEU A 360 -7.97 -1.40 -18.25
C LEU A 360 -7.56 -2.86 -18.32
N LEU A 361 -6.50 -3.27 -17.58
CA LEU A 361 -6.08 -4.67 -17.51
C LEU A 361 -7.14 -5.55 -16.87
N THR A 362 -7.78 -5.08 -15.80
CA THR A 362 -8.87 -5.81 -15.14
C THR A 362 -10.10 -5.89 -16.05
N LEU A 363 -10.45 -4.82 -16.73
CA LEU A 363 -11.53 -4.82 -17.72
C LEU A 363 -11.27 -5.85 -18.82
N ALA A 364 -10.07 -5.85 -19.38
CA ALA A 364 -9.66 -6.81 -20.41
C ALA A 364 -9.75 -8.26 -19.90
N LEU A 365 -9.27 -8.53 -18.68
CA LEU A 365 -9.34 -9.84 -18.07
C LEU A 365 -10.78 -10.34 -17.93
N ILE A 366 -11.69 -9.50 -17.40
CA ILE A 366 -13.09 -9.87 -17.19
C ILE A 366 -13.82 -10.04 -18.53
N VAL A 367 -13.51 -9.22 -19.53
CA VAL A 367 -14.06 -9.38 -20.89
C VAL A 367 -13.59 -10.70 -21.50
N VAL A 368 -12.32 -11.10 -21.32
CA VAL A 368 -11.81 -12.39 -21.77
C VAL A 368 -12.55 -13.54 -21.08
N VAL A 369 -12.74 -13.47 -19.75
CA VAL A 369 -13.57 -14.45 -19.01
C VAL A 369 -14.98 -14.48 -19.55
N GLY A 370 -15.58 -13.32 -19.85
CA GLY A 370 -16.91 -13.21 -20.47
C GLY A 370 -16.98 -13.87 -21.85
N LEU A 371 -15.94 -13.71 -22.67
CA LEU A 371 -15.81 -14.37 -23.98
C LEU A 371 -15.91 -15.89 -23.82
N PHE A 372 -15.16 -16.48 -22.89
CA PHE A 372 -15.16 -17.92 -22.66
C PHE A 372 -16.47 -18.42 -22.03
N SER A 373 -17.01 -17.69 -21.03
CA SER A 373 -18.26 -18.09 -20.37
C SER A 373 -19.47 -18.06 -21.33
N GLY A 374 -19.46 -17.15 -22.31
CA GLY A 374 -20.51 -17.02 -23.32
C GLY A 374 -20.47 -18.08 -24.42
N LEU A 375 -19.35 -18.77 -24.63
CA LEU A 375 -19.20 -19.73 -25.74
C LEU A 375 -20.22 -20.87 -25.70
N TYR A 376 -20.33 -21.54 -24.55
CA TYR A 376 -21.21 -22.69 -24.40
C TYR A 376 -22.70 -22.33 -24.55
N PRO A 377 -23.23 -21.30 -23.86
CA PRO A 377 -24.63 -20.88 -24.04
C PRO A 377 -24.94 -20.42 -25.48
N ALA A 378 -24.04 -19.64 -26.08
CA ALA A 378 -24.22 -19.15 -27.44
C ALA A 378 -24.23 -20.29 -28.48
N TRP A 379 -23.33 -21.27 -28.31
CA TRP A 379 -23.32 -22.44 -29.16
C TRP A 379 -24.61 -23.28 -29.02
N ARG A 380 -25.10 -23.47 -27.81
CA ARG A 380 -26.34 -24.18 -27.54
C ARG A 380 -27.54 -23.46 -28.13
N ALA A 381 -27.62 -22.14 -28.02
CA ALA A 381 -28.64 -21.30 -28.65
C ALA A 381 -28.66 -21.44 -30.17
N GLY A 382 -27.47 -21.45 -30.80
CA GLY A 382 -27.36 -21.66 -32.25
C GLY A 382 -27.88 -23.03 -32.75
N ARG A 383 -27.94 -24.05 -31.88
CA ARG A 383 -28.41 -25.43 -32.23
C ARG A 383 -29.87 -25.69 -31.93
N VAL A 384 -30.64 -24.73 -31.43
CA VAL A 384 -32.11 -24.90 -31.21
C VAL A 384 -32.80 -25.21 -32.53
N ARG A 385 -33.59 -26.31 -32.58
CA ARG A 385 -34.32 -26.71 -33.75
C ARG A 385 -35.66 -25.92 -33.86
N PRO A 386 -35.99 -25.34 -35.01
CA PRO A 386 -37.20 -24.52 -35.16
C PRO A 386 -38.51 -25.31 -34.85
N LEU A 387 -38.59 -26.59 -35.31
CA LEU A 387 -39.73 -27.44 -35.16
C LEU A 387 -40.09 -27.74 -33.66
N ASP A 388 -39.04 -27.98 -32.83
CA ASP A 388 -39.20 -28.26 -31.40
C ASP A 388 -39.60 -27.01 -30.60
N SER A 389 -39.35 -25.83 -31.19
CA SER A 389 -39.66 -24.53 -30.55
C SER A 389 -41.08 -24.06 -30.78
N ILE A 390 -41.77 -24.55 -31.85
CA ILE A 390 -43.13 -24.17 -32.25
C ILE A 390 -44.13 -25.18 -31.72
N ARG A 391 -43.78 -26.47 -31.65
CA ARG A 391 -44.55 -27.49 -30.93
C ARG A 391 -44.30 -27.31 -29.44
N GLY A 392 -45.06 -26.46 -28.79
CA GLY A 392 -45.05 -26.36 -27.34
C GLY A 392 -45.39 -27.73 -26.75
N GLU A 393 -44.42 -28.42 -26.18
CA GLU A 393 -44.69 -29.50 -25.26
C GLU A 393 -45.30 -28.88 -24.02
N GLY A 394 -46.58 -29.29 -23.73
CA GLY A 394 -47.27 -29.03 -22.49
C GLY A 394 -46.54 -29.63 -21.29
#